data_b306879fdcf1b51bdbcdb8d00be1ce6f
#
_entry.id   b306879fdcf1b51bdbcdb8d00be1ce6f
#
_cell.length_a   1.000
_cell.length_b   1.000
_cell.length_c   1.000
_cell.angle_alpha   90.00
_cell.angle_beta   90.00
_cell.angle_gamma   90.00
#
_symmetry.space_group_name_H-M   'P 1'
#
loop_
_entity.id
_entity.type
_entity.pdbx_description
1 polymer ?
#
loop_
_entity_poly.entity_id
_entity_poly.type
_entity_poly.pdbx_seq_one_letter_code
_entity_poly.pdbx_strand_id
1 'polypeptide(L)'
;MLKRVEVASHETAEHVPPVLSNRSFRLLWLAQITSQTAQNAILYALIIVVLGLTESTTNASGVILAFVIPIALFGVFSGVLVDRWDKRRLLILTNIGRALMAVAFFFAREHVWALYSITVVFASFSQLFTTSSATSIPFIVSRKQLISANSLYSGGFTVAQVAGLIVLSPTILKTAGAGVLFISMAVVFIVASLLARFQPHIGDDDDEHSYSAFPGREELRGAASEFLKALSGLRADPLSALAMGHIALSSTLILLFAILIPRYMQAILEVSADDAVVVFAPVAVGALLGLRFVPWVVARLGNTRTVAIGLFGLAISLGALGFVEMIGDALERTETFNPFGADPFFGRSILVTLTTIFAGPMGFAYAMLNTPAQTTLHERTPVEMRGRVIASQMVLANGVALIPLVVMGGIADLYGVSTVVLAISAFLVGAGVFSLYLERRWLQSEGDWPPPSASAGTGWTHPHQTVPGSIDTE
;
A
#
# COMPACT_ATOMS: atom_id res chain seq x y z
N MET A 1 -12.81 61.96 -25.68
CA MET A 1 -11.46 61.53 -25.22
C MET A 1 -11.61 60.39 -24.23
N LEU A 2 -11.77 59.17 -24.73
CA LEU A 2 -11.94 57.96 -23.90
C LEU A 2 -10.57 57.27 -23.80
N LYS A 3 -9.95 57.29 -22.62
CA LYS A 3 -8.74 56.55 -22.28
C LYS A 3 -9.10 55.07 -22.15
N ARG A 4 -8.69 54.24 -23.09
CA ARG A 4 -8.65 52.80 -22.92
C ARG A 4 -7.65 52.45 -21.80
N VAL A 5 -8.16 51.86 -20.72
CA VAL A 5 -7.33 51.18 -19.75
C VAL A 5 -7.05 49.81 -20.35
N GLU A 6 -5.86 49.57 -20.87
CA GLU A 6 -5.32 48.27 -21.19
C GLU A 6 -5.02 47.57 -19.86
N VAL A 7 -5.89 46.64 -19.50
CA VAL A 7 -5.61 45.68 -18.42
C VAL A 7 -4.60 44.66 -19.01
N ALA A 8 -3.35 44.87 -18.67
CA ALA A 8 -2.28 43.92 -18.98
C ALA A 8 -2.46 42.66 -18.12
N SER A 9 -3.27 41.71 -18.61
CA SER A 9 -3.31 40.33 -18.10
C SER A 9 -2.25 39.48 -18.80
N HIS A 10 -0.99 39.73 -18.53
CA HIS A 10 0.07 38.76 -18.73
C HIS A 10 0.43 38.12 -17.36
N GLU A 11 -0.44 37.28 -16.84
CA GLU A 11 0.02 36.19 -16.00
C GLU A 11 0.86 35.26 -16.91
N THR A 12 2.15 35.49 -16.95
CA THR A 12 3.11 34.51 -17.46
C THR A 12 2.88 33.23 -16.67
N ALA A 13 2.34 32.20 -17.33
CA ALA A 13 2.22 30.86 -16.76
C ALA A 13 3.63 30.45 -16.30
N GLU A 14 3.89 30.63 -15.01
CA GLU A 14 5.15 30.34 -14.36
C GLU A 14 5.40 28.85 -14.55
N HIS A 15 6.33 28.51 -15.46
CA HIS A 15 6.66 27.13 -15.80
C HIS A 15 7.21 26.43 -14.56
N VAL A 16 6.38 25.63 -13.88
CA VAL A 16 6.79 24.85 -12.72
C VAL A 16 7.62 23.67 -13.23
N PRO A 17 8.93 23.60 -12.92
CA PRO A 17 9.78 22.53 -13.41
C PRO A 17 9.30 21.17 -12.90
N PRO A 18 9.54 20.06 -13.63
CA PRO A 18 9.19 18.72 -13.19
C PRO A 18 9.80 18.40 -11.82
N VAL A 19 9.07 17.77 -10.93
CA VAL A 19 9.51 17.46 -9.55
C VAL A 19 10.81 16.64 -9.54
N LEU A 20 11.00 15.73 -10.50
CA LEU A 20 12.22 14.91 -10.64
C LEU A 20 13.46 15.71 -11.08
N SER A 21 13.31 16.95 -11.54
CA SER A 21 14.46 17.83 -11.78
C SER A 21 15.10 18.32 -10.48
N ASN A 22 14.32 18.34 -9.37
CA ASN A 22 14.84 18.65 -8.04
C ASN A 22 15.72 17.50 -7.54
N ARG A 23 17.03 17.77 -7.37
CA ARG A 23 18.03 16.79 -6.93
C ARG A 23 17.68 16.20 -5.56
N SER A 24 17.24 17.03 -4.62
CA SER A 24 16.91 16.58 -3.26
C SER A 24 15.71 15.64 -3.26
N PHE A 25 14.64 15.99 -4.01
CA PHE A 25 13.50 15.10 -4.15
C PHE A 25 13.86 13.79 -4.84
N ARG A 26 14.65 13.84 -5.90
CA ARG A 26 15.11 12.64 -6.61
C ARG A 26 15.90 11.70 -5.71
N LEU A 27 16.80 12.22 -4.87
CA LEU A 27 17.56 11.42 -3.91
C LEU A 27 16.65 10.79 -2.84
N LEU A 28 15.68 11.56 -2.31
CA LEU A 28 14.68 11.05 -1.36
C LEU A 28 13.85 9.92 -1.98
N TRP A 29 13.35 10.14 -3.19
CA TRP A 29 12.51 9.21 -3.92
C TRP A 29 13.25 7.91 -4.27
N LEU A 30 14.51 8.00 -4.71
CA LEU A 30 15.36 6.83 -4.97
C LEU A 30 15.66 6.08 -3.67
N ALA A 31 16.01 6.78 -2.59
CA ALA A 31 16.24 6.16 -1.28
C ALA A 31 14.99 5.42 -0.79
N GLN A 32 13.82 6.03 -0.97
CA GLN A 32 12.53 5.44 -0.61
C GLN A 32 12.24 4.17 -1.43
N ILE A 33 12.33 4.23 -2.76
CA ILE A 33 12.07 3.04 -3.62
C ILE A 33 13.05 1.92 -3.27
N THR A 34 14.34 2.21 -3.21
CA THR A 34 15.39 1.24 -2.89
C THR A 34 15.13 0.57 -1.55
N SER A 35 14.85 1.36 -0.54
CA SER A 35 14.62 0.90 0.82
C SER A 35 13.31 0.11 0.97
N GLN A 36 12.24 0.54 0.34
CA GLN A 36 10.94 -0.17 0.36
C GLN A 36 10.98 -1.47 -0.43
N THR A 37 11.73 -1.51 -1.54
CA THR A 37 11.95 -2.76 -2.28
C THR A 37 12.65 -3.80 -1.42
N ALA A 38 13.72 -3.41 -0.70
CA ALA A 38 14.42 -4.30 0.21
C ALA A 38 13.53 -4.77 1.38
N GLN A 39 12.73 -3.88 1.96
CA GLN A 39 11.78 -4.21 3.03
C GLN A 39 10.76 -5.25 2.58
N ASN A 40 10.13 -5.05 1.42
CA ASN A 40 9.14 -5.98 0.88
C ASN A 40 9.79 -7.33 0.50
N ALA A 41 11.01 -7.32 -0.01
CA ALA A 41 11.75 -8.54 -0.31
C ALA A 41 12.05 -9.35 0.98
N ILE A 42 12.48 -8.69 2.06
CA ILE A 42 12.71 -9.35 3.37
C ILE A 42 11.40 -9.90 3.93
N LEU A 43 10.30 -9.13 3.87
CA LEU A 43 9.01 -9.57 4.40
C LEU A 43 8.55 -10.88 3.73
N TYR A 44 8.64 -10.95 2.39
CA TYR A 44 8.31 -12.18 1.67
C TYR A 44 9.25 -13.33 2.01
N ALA A 45 10.56 -13.06 2.06
CA ALA A 45 11.56 -14.08 2.42
C ALA A 45 11.32 -14.67 3.82
N LEU A 46 10.96 -13.83 4.80
CA LEU A 46 10.63 -14.29 6.15
C LEU A 46 9.39 -15.18 6.17
N ILE A 47 8.36 -14.87 5.38
CA ILE A 47 7.18 -15.72 5.23
C ILE A 47 7.56 -17.10 4.70
N ILE A 48 8.37 -17.15 3.62
CA ILE A 48 8.84 -18.41 3.02
C ILE A 48 9.70 -19.22 4.00
N VAL A 49 10.63 -18.55 4.69
CA VAL A 49 11.51 -19.22 5.66
C VAL A 49 10.71 -19.82 6.83
N VAL A 50 9.79 -19.04 7.42
CA VAL A 50 8.96 -19.54 8.53
C VAL A 50 8.01 -20.63 8.06
N LEU A 51 7.41 -20.49 6.87
CA LEU A 51 6.57 -21.55 6.30
C LEU A 51 7.38 -22.84 6.08
N GLY A 52 8.60 -22.74 5.56
CA GLY A 52 9.48 -23.89 5.34
C GLY A 52 9.96 -24.56 6.65
N LEU A 53 10.11 -23.79 7.74
CA LEU A 53 10.50 -24.32 9.05
C LEU A 53 9.35 -24.97 9.82
N THR A 54 8.10 -24.51 9.62
CA THR A 54 6.97 -24.88 10.47
C THR A 54 5.84 -25.58 9.73
N GLU A 55 5.83 -25.55 8.42
CA GLU A 55 4.77 -26.04 7.53
C GLU A 55 3.37 -25.47 7.87
N SER A 56 3.33 -24.34 8.60
CA SER A 56 2.11 -23.72 9.12
C SER A 56 1.91 -22.29 8.56
N THR A 57 0.76 -22.09 7.93
CA THR A 57 0.31 -20.78 7.46
C THR A 57 0.03 -19.84 8.63
N THR A 58 -0.41 -20.37 9.78
CA THR A 58 -0.61 -19.59 11.02
C THR A 58 0.73 -19.01 11.50
N ASN A 59 1.81 -19.79 11.51
CA ASN A 59 3.13 -19.30 11.89
C ASN A 59 3.65 -18.29 10.86
N ALA A 60 3.44 -18.49 9.56
CA ALA A 60 3.76 -17.50 8.54
C ALA A 60 3.00 -16.17 8.75
N SER A 61 1.72 -16.25 9.17
CA SER A 61 0.95 -15.06 9.58
C SER A 61 1.57 -14.35 10.77
N GLY A 62 2.23 -15.06 11.68
CA GLY A 62 2.97 -14.51 12.81
C GLY A 62 4.07 -13.53 12.39
N VAL A 63 4.72 -13.74 11.24
CA VAL A 63 5.70 -12.79 10.67
C VAL A 63 5.02 -11.46 10.36
N ILE A 64 3.86 -11.50 9.70
CA ILE A 64 3.13 -10.28 9.36
C ILE A 64 2.61 -9.58 10.62
N LEU A 65 2.16 -10.33 11.62
CA LEU A 65 1.78 -9.75 12.91
C LEU A 65 2.96 -9.06 13.58
N ALA A 66 4.13 -9.71 13.63
CA ALA A 66 5.36 -9.13 14.17
C ALA A 66 5.78 -7.86 13.41
N PHE A 67 5.44 -7.75 12.13
CA PHE A 67 5.71 -6.58 11.30
C PHE A 67 4.64 -5.49 11.48
N VAL A 68 3.36 -5.82 11.48
CA VAL A 68 2.25 -4.85 11.48
C VAL A 68 1.97 -4.27 12.87
N ILE A 69 2.11 -5.06 13.94
CA ILE A 69 1.86 -4.59 15.32
C ILE A 69 2.73 -3.37 15.67
N PRO A 70 4.06 -3.37 15.46
CA PRO A 70 4.88 -2.19 15.71
C PRO A 70 4.45 -1.00 14.85
N ILE A 71 4.10 -1.20 13.57
CA ILE A 71 3.63 -0.14 12.70
C ILE A 71 2.36 0.51 13.24
N ALA A 72 1.41 -0.29 13.70
CA ALA A 72 0.16 0.20 14.28
C ALA A 72 0.38 0.94 15.61
N LEU A 73 1.25 0.41 16.48
CA LEU A 73 1.54 1.01 17.78
C LEU A 73 2.40 2.28 17.66
N PHE A 74 3.46 2.23 16.86
CA PHE A 74 4.38 3.35 16.71
C PHE A 74 3.94 4.36 15.64
N GLY A 75 3.00 4.01 14.76
CA GLY A 75 2.55 4.87 13.67
C GLY A 75 2.08 6.24 14.13
N VAL A 76 1.29 6.28 15.23
CA VAL A 76 0.81 7.54 15.83
C VAL A 76 1.95 8.32 16.49
N PHE A 77 2.88 7.63 17.14
CA PHE A 77 3.97 8.25 17.91
C PHE A 77 5.17 8.63 17.06
N SER A 78 5.36 7.93 15.93
CA SER A 78 6.50 8.18 15.02
C SER A 78 6.50 9.61 14.48
N GLY A 79 5.33 10.21 14.24
CA GLY A 79 5.21 11.60 13.82
C GLY A 79 5.85 12.57 14.81
N VAL A 80 5.44 12.48 16.09
CA VAL A 80 5.98 13.34 17.16
C VAL A 80 7.49 13.16 17.35
N LEU A 81 7.98 11.93 17.21
CA LEU A 81 9.40 11.65 17.30
C LEU A 81 10.19 12.23 16.12
N VAL A 82 9.63 12.06 14.89
CA VAL A 82 10.25 12.55 13.65
C VAL A 82 10.28 14.08 13.58
N ASP A 83 9.30 14.77 14.18
CA ASP A 83 9.26 16.23 14.19
C ASP A 83 10.39 16.84 15.05
N ARG A 84 10.91 16.10 16.01
CA ARG A 84 11.99 16.53 16.92
C ARG A 84 13.41 16.23 16.44
N TRP A 85 13.54 15.35 15.48
CA TRP A 85 14.84 14.89 15.03
C TRP A 85 15.10 15.37 13.61
N ASP A 86 16.39 15.61 13.31
CA ASP A 86 16.82 15.84 11.93
C ASP A 86 16.40 14.67 11.05
N LYS A 87 15.49 14.95 10.11
CA LYS A 87 14.90 13.96 9.20
C LYS A 87 15.96 13.24 8.39
N ARG A 88 17.02 13.94 7.95
CA ARG A 88 18.15 13.33 7.24
C ARG A 88 18.88 12.31 8.13
N ARG A 89 19.17 12.64 9.40
CA ARG A 89 19.81 11.71 10.35
C ARG A 89 18.93 10.50 10.58
N LEU A 90 17.62 10.69 10.75
CA LEU A 90 16.67 9.60 10.90
C LEU A 90 16.65 8.67 9.69
N LEU A 91 16.61 9.21 8.45
CA LEU A 91 16.68 8.41 7.23
C LEU A 91 17.95 7.57 7.15
N ILE A 92 19.08 8.10 7.59
CA ILE A 92 20.36 7.37 7.63
C ILE A 92 20.33 6.28 8.71
N LEU A 93 20.01 6.63 9.95
CA LEU A 93 20.06 5.72 11.09
C LEU A 93 19.07 4.57 10.96
N THR A 94 17.86 4.84 10.46
CA THR A 94 16.84 3.81 10.26
C THR A 94 17.23 2.83 9.16
N ASN A 95 17.88 3.27 8.07
CA ASN A 95 18.40 2.38 7.06
C ASN A 95 19.58 1.53 7.57
N ILE A 96 20.49 2.12 8.38
CA ILE A 96 21.56 1.35 9.03
C ILE A 96 20.97 0.32 9.99
N GLY A 97 19.99 0.71 10.84
CA GLY A 97 19.30 -0.21 11.74
C GLY A 97 18.66 -1.39 10.99
N ARG A 98 17.98 -1.12 9.86
CA ARG A 98 17.40 -2.17 9.00
C ARG A 98 18.48 -3.05 8.35
N ALA A 99 19.60 -2.49 7.94
CA ALA A 99 20.73 -3.27 7.44
C ALA A 99 21.27 -4.24 8.51
N LEU A 100 21.41 -3.77 9.75
CA LEU A 100 21.84 -4.61 10.88
C LEU A 100 20.81 -5.73 11.15
N MET A 101 19.51 -5.41 11.11
CA MET A 101 18.46 -6.43 11.28
C MET A 101 18.45 -7.43 10.10
N ALA A 102 18.73 -7.00 8.88
CA ALA A 102 18.87 -7.91 7.74
C ALA A 102 20.04 -8.90 7.93
N VAL A 103 21.16 -8.44 8.46
CA VAL A 103 22.28 -9.32 8.86
C VAL A 103 21.86 -10.24 10.02
N ALA A 104 21.12 -9.73 11.02
CA ALA A 104 20.61 -10.55 12.12
C ALA A 104 19.67 -11.66 11.62
N PHE A 105 18.81 -11.42 10.63
CA PHE A 105 17.99 -12.45 9.99
C PHE A 105 18.82 -13.58 9.36
N PHE A 106 19.97 -13.27 8.77
CA PHE A 106 20.88 -14.27 8.23
C PHE A 106 21.32 -15.28 9.29
N PHE A 107 21.69 -14.82 10.50
CA PHE A 107 22.11 -15.69 11.60
C PHE A 107 20.93 -16.38 12.29
N ALA A 108 19.75 -15.77 12.32
CA ALA A 108 18.57 -16.26 13.02
C ALA A 108 17.66 -17.17 12.15
N ARG A 109 18.00 -17.40 10.89
CA ARG A 109 17.11 -18.02 9.87
C ARG A 109 16.55 -19.41 10.23
N GLU A 110 17.12 -20.08 11.22
CA GLU A 110 16.68 -21.41 11.70
C GLU A 110 15.82 -21.35 12.96
N HIS A 111 15.60 -20.14 13.54
CA HIS A 111 14.94 -19.95 14.81
C HIS A 111 13.72 -19.01 14.68
N VAL A 112 12.52 -19.57 14.58
CA VAL A 112 11.26 -18.84 14.33
C VAL A 112 11.03 -17.70 15.33
N TRP A 113 11.24 -17.93 16.63
CA TRP A 113 11.04 -16.90 17.67
C TRP A 113 12.05 -15.75 17.54
N ALA A 114 13.29 -16.05 17.14
CA ALA A 114 14.28 -15.01 16.87
C ALA A 114 13.88 -14.19 15.64
N LEU A 115 13.37 -14.82 14.59
CA LEU A 115 12.85 -14.14 13.40
C LEU A 115 11.73 -13.17 13.78
N TYR A 116 10.74 -13.59 14.59
CA TYR A 116 9.67 -12.69 15.04
C TYR A 116 10.23 -11.49 15.84
N SER A 117 11.13 -11.75 16.79
CA SER A 117 11.70 -10.70 17.64
C SER A 117 12.49 -9.67 16.82
N ILE A 118 13.30 -10.12 15.86
CA ILE A 118 14.05 -9.24 14.97
C ILE A 118 13.07 -8.47 14.05
N THR A 119 11.98 -9.12 13.59
CA THR A 119 10.95 -8.48 12.76
C THR A 119 10.28 -7.31 13.47
N VAL A 120 9.98 -7.43 14.77
CA VAL A 120 9.42 -6.33 15.56
C VAL A 120 10.35 -5.10 15.56
N VAL A 121 11.65 -5.32 15.77
CA VAL A 121 12.66 -4.24 15.76
C VAL A 121 12.81 -3.66 14.35
N PHE A 122 12.90 -4.52 13.34
CA PHE A 122 12.97 -4.12 11.94
C PHE A 122 11.77 -3.28 11.50
N ALA A 123 10.55 -3.68 11.89
CA ALA A 123 9.32 -2.95 11.60
C ALA A 123 9.28 -1.57 12.29
N SER A 124 9.83 -1.46 13.50
CA SER A 124 9.94 -0.18 14.21
C SER A 124 10.85 0.80 13.46
N PHE A 125 12.02 0.35 12.99
CA PHE A 125 12.88 1.16 12.12
C PHE A 125 12.21 1.50 10.79
N SER A 126 11.45 0.56 10.22
CA SER A 126 10.73 0.77 8.95
C SER A 126 9.64 1.83 9.09
N GLN A 127 8.94 1.86 10.21
CA GLN A 127 7.92 2.88 10.49
C GLN A 127 8.55 4.28 10.62
N LEU A 128 9.64 4.39 11.37
CA LEU A 128 10.36 5.67 11.51
C LEU A 128 10.91 6.17 10.17
N PHE A 129 11.44 5.28 9.34
CA PHE A 129 11.88 5.65 7.98
C PHE A 129 10.74 6.17 7.12
N THR A 130 9.62 5.45 7.09
CA THR A 130 8.45 5.82 6.26
C THR A 130 7.89 7.18 6.69
N THR A 131 7.73 7.40 7.99
CA THR A 131 7.24 8.69 8.53
C THR A 131 8.24 9.81 8.22
N SER A 132 9.54 9.61 8.47
CA SER A 132 10.58 10.60 8.21
C SER A 132 10.68 10.95 6.72
N SER A 133 10.57 9.96 5.84
CA SER A 133 10.59 10.15 4.38
C SER A 133 9.39 10.97 3.90
N ALA A 134 8.18 10.62 4.34
CA ALA A 134 6.96 11.31 3.94
C ALA A 134 6.92 12.76 4.44
N THR A 135 7.31 13.00 5.71
CA THR A 135 7.34 14.34 6.31
C THR A 135 8.47 15.22 5.77
N SER A 136 9.48 14.65 5.10
CA SER A 136 10.55 15.41 4.43
C SER A 136 10.08 16.12 3.15
N ILE A 137 9.04 15.62 2.48
CA ILE A 137 8.60 16.12 1.16
C ILE A 137 8.29 17.63 1.17
N PRO A 138 7.49 18.18 2.12
CA PRO A 138 7.15 19.61 2.13
C PRO A 138 8.35 20.55 2.31
N PHE A 139 9.46 20.08 2.89
CA PHE A 139 10.69 20.86 3.07
C PHE A 139 11.58 20.88 1.81
N ILE A 140 11.34 19.95 0.88
CA ILE A 140 12.20 19.73 -0.30
C ILE A 140 11.58 20.36 -1.56
N VAL A 141 10.25 20.37 -1.67
CA VAL A 141 9.54 20.82 -2.88
C VAL A 141 8.69 22.06 -2.62
N SER A 142 8.46 22.86 -3.67
CA SER A 142 7.57 24.03 -3.58
C SER A 142 6.11 23.62 -3.37
N ARG A 143 5.28 24.52 -2.82
CA ARG A 143 3.83 24.27 -2.62
C ARG A 143 3.12 23.85 -3.92
N LYS A 144 3.51 24.43 -5.07
CA LYS A 144 2.95 24.09 -6.39
C LYS A 144 3.31 22.65 -6.83
N GLN A 145 4.39 22.10 -6.33
CA GLN A 145 4.88 20.75 -6.67
C GLN A 145 4.43 19.65 -5.71
N LEU A 146 3.85 19.98 -4.54
CA LEU A 146 3.50 19.02 -3.48
C LEU A 146 2.59 17.88 -3.98
N ILE A 147 1.58 18.20 -4.82
CA ILE A 147 0.66 17.20 -5.36
C ILE A 147 1.42 16.18 -6.23
N SER A 148 2.25 16.68 -7.15
CA SER A 148 3.06 15.83 -8.03
C SER A 148 4.11 15.02 -7.27
N ALA A 149 4.73 15.61 -6.23
CA ALA A 149 5.70 14.95 -5.38
C ALA A 149 5.05 13.80 -4.58
N ASN A 150 3.90 14.03 -3.96
CA ASN A 150 3.17 13.00 -3.23
C ASN A 150 2.67 11.88 -4.14
N SER A 151 2.23 12.21 -5.36
CA SER A 151 1.81 11.22 -6.35
C SER A 151 2.99 10.33 -6.79
N LEU A 152 4.17 10.93 -7.04
CA LEU A 152 5.38 10.17 -7.37
C LEU A 152 5.86 9.32 -6.19
N TYR A 153 5.79 9.85 -4.96
CA TYR A 153 6.14 9.12 -3.74
C TYR A 153 5.26 7.89 -3.55
N SER A 154 3.93 8.05 -3.67
CA SER A 154 2.96 6.95 -3.54
C SER A 154 3.10 5.94 -4.68
N GLY A 155 3.32 6.40 -5.91
CA GLY A 155 3.61 5.54 -7.06
C GLY A 155 4.89 4.75 -6.86
N GLY A 156 5.96 5.40 -6.35
CA GLY A 156 7.23 4.76 -5.99
C GLY A 156 7.05 3.66 -4.93
N PHE A 157 6.19 3.89 -3.95
CA PHE A 157 5.84 2.88 -2.93
C PHE A 157 5.21 1.63 -3.57
N THR A 158 4.24 1.81 -4.46
CA THR A 158 3.58 0.69 -5.17
C THR A 158 4.57 -0.08 -6.05
N VAL A 159 5.42 0.63 -6.81
CA VAL A 159 6.46 0.00 -7.63
C VAL A 159 7.43 -0.80 -6.77
N ALA A 160 7.89 -0.24 -5.65
CA ALA A 160 8.80 -0.91 -4.73
C ALA A 160 8.17 -2.17 -4.09
N GLN A 161 6.86 -2.13 -3.80
CA GLN A 161 6.11 -3.27 -3.27
C GLN A 161 6.07 -4.42 -4.29
N VAL A 162 5.69 -4.13 -5.53
CA VAL A 162 5.66 -5.13 -6.61
C VAL A 162 7.07 -5.68 -6.89
N ALA A 163 8.06 -4.80 -7.01
CA ALA A 163 9.44 -5.18 -7.29
C ALA A 163 10.04 -6.07 -6.18
N GLY A 164 9.81 -5.71 -4.91
CA GLY A 164 10.36 -6.45 -3.77
C GLY A 164 9.66 -7.79 -3.54
N LEU A 165 8.34 -7.78 -3.50
CA LEU A 165 7.52 -8.92 -3.06
C LEU A 165 7.34 -9.96 -4.17
N ILE A 166 7.10 -9.50 -5.41
CA ILE A 166 6.76 -10.38 -6.53
C ILE A 166 7.97 -10.76 -7.38
N VAL A 167 8.95 -9.86 -7.55
CA VAL A 167 10.05 -10.08 -8.48
C VAL A 167 11.34 -10.44 -7.74
N LEU A 168 11.83 -9.54 -6.89
CA LEU A 168 13.19 -9.63 -6.34
C LEU A 168 13.32 -10.79 -5.34
N SER A 169 12.38 -10.88 -4.39
CA SER A 169 12.46 -11.88 -3.33
C SER A 169 12.37 -13.32 -3.87
N PRO A 170 11.33 -13.70 -4.63
CA PRO A 170 11.26 -15.06 -5.15
C PRO A 170 12.42 -15.39 -6.09
N THR A 171 12.90 -14.41 -6.90
CA THR A 171 14.05 -14.64 -7.79
C THR A 171 15.32 -14.97 -7.01
N ILE A 172 15.65 -14.20 -5.97
CA ILE A 172 16.86 -14.44 -5.18
C ILE A 172 16.70 -15.71 -4.33
N LEU A 173 15.51 -15.95 -3.75
CA LEU A 173 15.24 -17.17 -2.99
C LEU A 173 15.49 -18.42 -3.84
N LYS A 174 14.99 -18.43 -5.07
CA LYS A 174 15.15 -19.55 -6.01
C LYS A 174 16.59 -19.76 -6.46
N THR A 175 17.32 -18.68 -6.75
CA THR A 175 18.66 -18.78 -7.35
C THR A 175 19.78 -18.88 -6.34
N ALA A 176 19.64 -18.26 -5.17
CA ALA A 176 20.73 -18.10 -4.22
C ALA A 176 20.32 -18.36 -2.74
N GLY A 177 19.02 -18.55 -2.46
CA GLY A 177 18.51 -18.88 -1.13
C GLY A 177 18.35 -17.67 -0.19
N ALA A 178 17.70 -17.90 0.96
CA ALA A 178 17.32 -16.86 1.92
C ALA A 178 18.54 -16.15 2.54
N GLY A 179 19.64 -16.86 2.78
CA GLY A 179 20.84 -16.27 3.34
C GLY A 179 21.44 -15.17 2.46
N VAL A 180 21.56 -15.42 1.16
CA VAL A 180 22.05 -14.44 0.18
C VAL A 180 21.06 -13.27 0.07
N LEU A 181 19.75 -13.54 0.12
CA LEU A 181 18.73 -12.50 0.11
C LEU A 181 18.92 -11.53 1.28
N PHE A 182 19.01 -12.02 2.51
CA PHE A 182 19.16 -11.16 3.69
C PHE A 182 20.43 -10.29 3.61
N ILE A 183 21.56 -10.87 3.19
CA ILE A 183 22.80 -10.09 3.05
C ILE A 183 22.72 -9.09 1.91
N SER A 184 22.15 -9.46 0.76
CA SER A 184 21.98 -8.53 -0.36
C SER A 184 21.06 -7.36 0.01
N MET A 185 19.96 -7.61 0.78
CA MET A 185 19.09 -6.54 1.25
C MET A 185 19.77 -5.66 2.30
N ALA A 186 20.66 -6.19 3.13
CA ALA A 186 21.49 -5.36 4.01
C ALA A 186 22.33 -4.37 3.19
N VAL A 187 22.96 -4.80 2.10
CA VAL A 187 23.70 -3.92 1.19
C VAL A 187 22.77 -2.87 0.56
N VAL A 188 21.57 -3.26 0.14
CA VAL A 188 20.58 -2.34 -0.44
C VAL A 188 20.17 -1.26 0.57
N PHE A 189 19.99 -1.60 1.86
CA PHE A 189 19.72 -0.60 2.90
C PHE A 189 20.91 0.35 3.12
N ILE A 190 22.15 -0.14 3.05
CA ILE A 190 23.33 0.74 3.13
C ILE A 190 23.36 1.70 1.93
N VAL A 191 23.04 1.23 0.71
CA VAL A 191 22.92 2.10 -0.47
C VAL A 191 21.82 3.16 -0.25
N ALA A 192 20.65 2.78 0.28
CA ALA A 192 19.59 3.73 0.62
C ALA A 192 20.03 4.75 1.69
N SER A 193 20.81 4.33 2.68
CA SER A 193 21.44 5.21 3.69
C SER A 193 22.42 6.21 3.06
N LEU A 194 23.23 5.75 2.10
CA LEU A 194 24.15 6.63 1.35
C LEU A 194 23.38 7.65 0.49
N LEU A 195 22.31 7.26 -0.18
CA LEU A 195 21.45 8.19 -0.91
C LEU A 195 20.85 9.26 0.01
N ALA A 196 20.41 8.87 1.22
CA ALA A 196 19.93 9.80 2.23
C ALA A 196 21.04 10.76 2.72
N ARG A 197 22.29 10.31 2.81
CA ARG A 197 23.44 11.14 3.22
C ARG A 197 23.72 12.30 2.25
N PHE A 198 23.42 12.13 0.96
CA PHE A 198 23.63 13.18 -0.05
C PHE A 198 22.48 14.20 -0.12
N GLN A 199 21.46 14.08 0.74
CA GLN A 199 20.42 15.09 0.86
C GLN A 199 20.95 16.29 1.66
N PRO A 200 20.44 17.52 1.39
CA PRO A 200 20.70 18.65 2.25
C PRO A 200 20.14 18.41 3.66
N HIS A 201 20.51 19.24 4.60
CA HIS A 201 19.88 19.25 5.93
C HIS A 201 18.37 19.51 5.75
N ILE A 202 17.52 18.73 6.40
CA ILE A 202 16.06 18.79 6.30
C ILE A 202 15.52 19.02 7.72
N GLY A 203 15.28 20.27 8.05
CA GLY A 203 14.79 20.73 9.34
C GLY A 203 14.88 22.25 9.42
N ASP A 204 14.24 22.86 10.39
CA ASP A 204 14.42 24.29 10.68
C ASP A 204 15.78 24.50 11.37
N ASP A 205 16.60 25.40 10.82
CA ASP A 205 17.92 25.75 11.38
C ASP A 205 17.82 26.48 12.75
N ASP A 206 16.61 26.84 13.18
CA ASP A 206 16.36 27.60 14.40
C ASP A 206 16.10 26.75 15.66
N ASP A 207 16.22 25.42 15.59
CA ASP A 207 15.97 24.54 16.74
C ASP A 207 17.17 24.44 17.71
N GLU A 208 17.59 25.54 18.31
CA GLU A 208 18.30 25.55 19.61
C GLU A 208 17.38 25.14 20.80
N HIS A 209 16.15 24.74 20.54
CA HIS A 209 15.29 24.24 21.59
C HIS A 209 15.70 22.81 21.94
N SER A 210 16.35 22.69 23.09
CA SER A 210 16.71 21.43 23.75
C SER A 210 15.45 20.63 24.11
N TYR A 211 14.79 20.05 23.09
CA TYR A 211 13.72 19.10 23.36
C TYR A 211 14.30 17.81 23.95
N SER A 212 13.63 17.28 24.96
CA SER A 212 13.89 15.91 25.41
C SER A 212 13.84 14.96 24.21
N ALA A 213 14.81 14.05 24.10
CA ALA A 213 14.91 13.10 22.96
C ALA A 213 13.65 12.24 22.78
N PHE A 214 12.83 12.12 23.82
CA PHE A 214 11.58 11.35 23.79
C PHE A 214 10.39 12.26 24.10
N PRO A 215 9.23 12.04 23.43
CA PRO A 215 8.01 12.80 23.65
C PRO A 215 7.45 12.59 25.06
N GLY A 216 6.96 13.66 25.67
CA GLY A 216 6.29 13.62 26.97
C GLY A 216 4.89 12.96 26.87
N ARG A 217 4.32 12.57 28.03
CA ARG A 217 2.97 11.95 28.09
C ARG A 217 1.87 12.84 27.52
N GLU A 218 1.97 14.14 27.65
CA GLU A 218 0.97 15.08 27.15
C GLU A 218 0.99 15.16 25.62
N GLU A 219 2.16 15.14 25.01
CA GLU A 219 2.34 15.13 23.56
C GLU A 219 1.85 13.83 22.94
N LEU A 220 2.13 12.68 23.60
CA LEU A 220 1.60 11.39 23.17
C LEU A 220 0.06 11.35 23.23
N ARG A 221 -0.55 11.95 24.28
CA ARG A 221 -1.99 12.12 24.36
C ARG A 221 -2.53 13.07 23.28
N GLY A 222 -1.80 14.15 23.01
CA GLY A 222 -2.10 15.08 21.92
C GLY A 222 -2.15 14.37 20.56
N ALA A 223 -1.11 13.63 20.22
CA ALA A 223 -1.03 12.85 18.98
C ALA A 223 -2.17 11.81 18.87
N ALA A 224 -2.46 11.09 19.96
CA ALA A 224 -3.58 10.15 19.99
C ALA A 224 -4.94 10.87 19.81
N SER A 225 -5.14 12.04 20.43
CA SER A 225 -6.37 12.82 20.26
C SER A 225 -6.53 13.36 18.84
N GLU A 226 -5.45 13.79 18.20
CA GLU A 226 -5.45 14.24 16.81
C GLU A 226 -5.75 13.09 15.83
N PHE A 227 -5.19 11.92 16.07
CA PHE A 227 -5.52 10.70 15.33
C PHE A 227 -7.02 10.37 15.44
N LEU A 228 -7.58 10.39 16.65
CA LEU A 228 -9.01 10.15 16.87
C LEU A 228 -9.90 11.23 16.22
N LYS A 229 -9.46 12.50 16.23
CA LYS A 229 -10.14 13.58 15.53
C LYS A 229 -10.12 13.38 14.02
N ALA A 230 -8.98 12.98 13.43
CA ALA A 230 -8.89 12.65 12.01
C ALA A 230 -9.83 11.50 11.65
N LEU A 231 -9.91 10.46 12.50
CA LEU A 231 -10.81 9.33 12.32
C LEU A 231 -12.30 9.73 12.45
N SER A 232 -12.63 10.62 13.40
CA SER A 232 -14.00 11.14 13.56
C SER A 232 -14.39 12.05 12.38
N GLY A 233 -13.46 12.84 11.85
CA GLY A 233 -13.67 13.63 10.65
C GLY A 233 -13.98 12.78 9.40
N LEU A 234 -13.30 11.64 9.24
CA LEU A 234 -13.60 10.69 8.17
C LEU A 234 -15.02 10.10 8.29
N ARG A 235 -15.54 9.93 9.51
CA ARG A 235 -16.93 9.48 9.72
C ARG A 235 -17.96 10.53 9.31
N ALA A 236 -17.58 11.79 9.28
CA ALA A 236 -18.46 12.88 8.87
C ALA A 236 -18.65 12.94 7.35
N ASP A 237 -17.69 12.41 6.55
CA ASP A 237 -17.83 12.24 5.10
C ASP A 237 -17.91 10.76 4.74
N PRO A 238 -19.12 10.23 4.46
CA PRO A 238 -19.33 8.82 4.18
C PRO A 238 -18.52 8.27 3.00
N LEU A 239 -18.27 9.09 1.97
CA LEU A 239 -17.48 8.66 0.80
C LEU A 239 -15.99 8.55 1.13
N SER A 240 -15.47 9.44 1.97
CA SER A 240 -14.10 9.31 2.50
C SER A 240 -13.97 8.09 3.42
N ALA A 241 -14.98 7.81 4.26
CA ALA A 241 -15.01 6.61 5.10
C ALA A 241 -15.06 5.33 4.25
N LEU A 242 -15.85 5.31 3.18
CA LEU A 242 -15.92 4.18 2.25
C LEU A 242 -14.59 3.98 1.52
N ALA A 243 -13.99 5.06 1.01
CA ALA A 243 -12.69 5.02 0.36
C ALA A 243 -11.60 4.49 1.30
N MET A 244 -11.60 4.93 2.57
CA MET A 244 -10.71 4.41 3.61
C MET A 244 -10.92 2.91 3.85
N GLY A 245 -12.17 2.44 3.88
CA GLY A 245 -12.50 1.02 3.98
C GLY A 245 -11.96 0.21 2.80
N HIS A 246 -12.09 0.72 1.57
CA HIS A 246 -11.55 0.07 0.37
C HIS A 246 -10.03 0.01 0.37
N ILE A 247 -9.35 1.06 0.85
CA ILE A 247 -7.89 1.08 0.99
C ILE A 247 -7.44 0.07 2.06
N ALA A 248 -8.13 0.03 3.20
CA ALA A 248 -7.85 -0.96 4.23
C ALA A 248 -8.05 -2.40 3.73
N LEU A 249 -9.12 -2.64 2.96
CA LEU A 249 -9.37 -3.92 2.31
C LEU A 249 -8.28 -4.28 1.31
N SER A 250 -7.88 -3.36 0.42
CA SER A 250 -6.82 -3.61 -0.56
C SER A 250 -5.48 -3.93 0.10
N SER A 251 -5.13 -3.23 1.19
CA SER A 251 -3.93 -3.50 1.98
C SER A 251 -3.98 -4.86 2.67
N THR A 252 -5.14 -5.22 3.24
CA THR A 252 -5.38 -6.54 3.84
C THR A 252 -5.21 -7.66 2.82
N LEU A 253 -5.74 -7.48 1.60
CA LEU A 253 -5.62 -8.46 0.52
C LEU A 253 -4.16 -8.71 0.13
N ILE A 254 -3.34 -7.66 -0.01
CA ILE A 254 -1.91 -7.83 -0.31
C ILE A 254 -1.22 -8.67 0.76
N LEU A 255 -1.48 -8.39 2.04
CA LEU A 255 -0.88 -9.13 3.14
C LEU A 255 -1.37 -10.60 3.19
N LEU A 256 -2.66 -10.83 2.91
CA LEU A 256 -3.21 -12.18 2.77
C LEU A 256 -2.56 -12.93 1.61
N PHE A 257 -2.42 -12.31 0.45
CA PHE A 257 -1.76 -12.92 -0.71
C PHE A 257 -0.30 -13.25 -0.42
N ALA A 258 0.41 -12.41 0.32
CA ALA A 258 1.78 -12.69 0.70
C ALA A 258 1.93 -14.00 1.50
N ILE A 259 0.91 -14.38 2.29
CA ILE A 259 0.89 -15.64 3.04
C ILE A 259 0.32 -16.79 2.21
N LEU A 260 -0.78 -16.52 1.49
CA LEU A 260 -1.52 -17.58 0.80
C LEU A 260 -0.83 -18.06 -0.47
N ILE A 261 -0.13 -17.16 -1.23
CA ILE A 261 0.55 -17.52 -2.47
C ILE A 261 1.57 -18.64 -2.26
N PRO A 262 2.51 -18.56 -1.30
CA PRO A 262 3.47 -19.65 -1.08
C PRO A 262 2.80 -20.98 -0.73
N ARG A 263 1.77 -20.93 0.11
CA ARG A 263 1.01 -22.12 0.51
C ARG A 263 0.21 -22.69 -0.66
N TYR A 264 -0.40 -21.83 -1.47
CA TYR A 264 -1.12 -22.21 -2.69
C TYR A 264 -0.21 -22.91 -3.70
N MET A 265 1.00 -22.38 -3.90
CA MET A 265 2.01 -22.99 -4.75
C MET A 265 2.36 -24.43 -4.34
N GLN A 266 2.54 -24.64 -3.03
CA GLN A 266 2.92 -25.93 -2.50
C GLN A 266 1.75 -26.93 -2.43
N ALA A 267 0.57 -26.47 -1.98
CA ALA A 267 -0.56 -27.35 -1.66
C ALA A 267 -1.45 -27.65 -2.88
N ILE A 268 -1.58 -26.72 -3.82
CA ILE A 268 -2.50 -26.84 -4.97
C ILE A 268 -1.73 -27.09 -6.27
N LEU A 269 -0.66 -26.34 -6.50
CA LEU A 269 0.10 -26.48 -7.74
C LEU A 269 1.22 -27.52 -7.65
N GLU A 270 1.52 -28.00 -6.44
CA GLU A 270 2.59 -28.96 -6.16
C GLU A 270 3.98 -28.53 -6.70
N VAL A 271 4.22 -27.21 -6.67
CA VAL A 271 5.46 -26.60 -7.14
C VAL A 271 6.14 -25.81 -6.03
N SER A 272 7.43 -25.51 -6.19
CA SER A 272 8.16 -24.73 -5.20
C SER A 272 7.56 -23.34 -5.03
N ALA A 273 7.48 -22.85 -3.79
CA ALA A 273 7.05 -21.48 -3.50
C ALA A 273 7.93 -20.42 -4.18
N ASP A 274 9.20 -20.78 -4.48
CA ASP A 274 10.14 -19.89 -5.18
C ASP A 274 9.74 -19.67 -6.66
N ASP A 275 8.92 -20.54 -7.23
CA ASP A 275 8.39 -20.42 -8.59
C ASP A 275 7.24 -19.39 -8.70
N ALA A 276 6.81 -18.82 -7.58
CA ALA A 276 5.71 -17.85 -7.54
C ALA A 276 5.94 -16.65 -8.48
N VAL A 277 7.21 -16.25 -8.71
CA VAL A 277 7.54 -15.19 -9.69
C VAL A 277 6.98 -15.50 -11.06
N VAL A 278 7.17 -16.73 -11.54
CA VAL A 278 6.76 -17.12 -12.89
C VAL A 278 5.25 -17.21 -12.98
N VAL A 279 4.62 -17.85 -12.00
CA VAL A 279 3.17 -18.08 -11.98
C VAL A 279 2.38 -16.78 -11.78
N PHE A 280 2.86 -15.90 -10.91
CA PHE A 280 2.18 -14.65 -10.56
C PHE A 280 2.77 -13.39 -11.23
N ALA A 281 3.79 -13.52 -12.10
CA ALA A 281 4.30 -12.39 -12.92
C ALA A 281 3.18 -11.64 -13.68
N PRO A 282 2.15 -12.29 -14.24
CA PRO A 282 1.06 -11.61 -14.92
C PRO A 282 0.27 -10.66 -14.01
N VAL A 283 0.28 -10.84 -12.67
CA VAL A 283 -0.32 -9.87 -11.72
C VAL A 283 0.30 -8.49 -11.90
N ALA A 284 1.63 -8.42 -12.01
CA ALA A 284 2.33 -7.15 -12.18
C ALA A 284 1.97 -6.49 -13.51
N VAL A 285 1.91 -7.27 -14.59
CA VAL A 285 1.50 -6.80 -15.92
C VAL A 285 0.04 -6.30 -15.87
N GLY A 286 -0.85 -7.08 -15.27
CA GLY A 286 -2.25 -6.72 -15.07
C GLY A 286 -2.40 -5.43 -14.27
N ALA A 287 -1.66 -5.26 -13.19
CA ALA A 287 -1.68 -4.05 -12.37
C ALA A 287 -1.20 -2.81 -13.16
N LEU A 288 -0.14 -2.93 -13.95
CA LEU A 288 0.35 -1.84 -14.81
C LEU A 288 -0.69 -1.46 -15.88
N LEU A 289 -1.32 -2.45 -16.52
CA LEU A 289 -2.42 -2.22 -17.46
C LEU A 289 -3.60 -1.56 -16.73
N GLY A 290 -3.95 -2.04 -15.54
CA GLY A 290 -4.98 -1.44 -14.70
C GLY A 290 -4.71 0.04 -14.44
N LEU A 291 -3.53 0.39 -13.99
CA LEU A 291 -3.13 1.79 -13.76
C LEU A 291 -3.27 2.66 -15.02
N ARG A 292 -2.98 2.09 -16.22
CA ARG A 292 -3.13 2.80 -17.50
C ARG A 292 -4.59 3.05 -17.87
N PHE A 293 -5.50 2.10 -17.52
CA PHE A 293 -6.91 2.17 -17.88
C PHE A 293 -7.79 2.82 -16.82
N VAL A 294 -7.40 2.83 -15.55
CA VAL A 294 -8.16 3.43 -14.43
C VAL A 294 -8.65 4.85 -14.75
N PRO A 295 -7.84 5.82 -15.25
CA PRO A 295 -8.34 7.17 -15.52
C PRO A 295 -9.48 7.20 -16.54
N TRP A 296 -9.41 6.34 -17.54
CA TRP A 296 -10.46 6.23 -18.57
C TRP A 296 -11.76 5.63 -18.02
N VAL A 297 -11.67 4.61 -17.17
CA VAL A 297 -12.86 3.99 -16.54
C VAL A 297 -13.47 4.97 -15.54
N VAL A 298 -12.67 5.62 -14.71
CA VAL A 298 -13.12 6.62 -13.73
C VAL A 298 -13.81 7.80 -14.42
N ALA A 299 -13.27 8.29 -15.53
CA ALA A 299 -13.91 9.39 -16.30
C ALA A 299 -15.31 9.04 -16.82
N ARG A 300 -15.60 7.74 -17.05
CA ARG A 300 -16.90 7.28 -17.54
C ARG A 300 -17.88 6.86 -16.46
N LEU A 301 -17.39 6.20 -15.41
CA LEU A 301 -18.22 5.52 -14.42
C LEU A 301 -18.13 6.15 -13.02
N GLY A 302 -17.13 7.00 -12.78
CA GLY A 302 -16.81 7.54 -11.46
C GLY A 302 -15.98 6.59 -10.59
N ASN A 303 -15.47 7.13 -9.47
CA ASN A 303 -14.56 6.41 -8.59
C ASN A 303 -15.21 5.17 -7.95
N THR A 304 -16.39 5.31 -7.34
CA THR A 304 -17.04 4.22 -6.57
C THR A 304 -17.40 3.02 -7.44
N ARG A 305 -17.95 3.26 -8.65
CA ARG A 305 -18.28 2.17 -9.56
C ARG A 305 -17.04 1.48 -10.11
N THR A 306 -15.96 2.23 -10.33
CA THR A 306 -14.67 1.65 -10.74
C THR A 306 -14.11 0.75 -9.64
N VAL A 307 -14.20 1.17 -8.37
CA VAL A 307 -13.87 0.32 -7.21
C VAL A 307 -14.72 -0.95 -7.19
N ALA A 308 -16.03 -0.86 -7.40
CA ALA A 308 -16.90 -2.02 -7.43
C ALA A 308 -16.52 -3.01 -8.55
N ILE A 309 -16.17 -2.51 -9.75
CA ILE A 309 -15.63 -3.34 -10.85
C ILE A 309 -14.35 -4.05 -10.39
N GLY A 310 -13.45 -3.34 -9.68
CA GLY A 310 -12.25 -3.94 -9.10
C GLY A 310 -12.57 -5.06 -8.12
N LEU A 311 -13.54 -4.85 -7.21
CA LEU A 311 -13.97 -5.85 -6.23
C LEU A 311 -14.56 -7.10 -6.90
N PHE A 312 -15.46 -6.94 -7.87
CA PHE A 312 -16.03 -8.07 -8.62
C PHE A 312 -14.98 -8.77 -9.48
N GLY A 313 -14.08 -8.02 -10.13
CA GLY A 313 -12.99 -8.59 -10.91
C GLY A 313 -12.04 -9.44 -10.04
N LEU A 314 -11.67 -8.95 -8.85
CA LEU A 314 -10.90 -9.72 -7.87
C LEU A 314 -11.67 -10.95 -7.38
N ALA A 315 -12.98 -10.81 -7.10
CA ALA A 315 -13.81 -11.93 -6.69
C ALA A 315 -13.86 -13.03 -7.75
N ILE A 316 -14.05 -12.66 -9.01
CA ILE A 316 -14.08 -13.61 -10.12
C ILE A 316 -12.71 -14.29 -10.30
N SER A 317 -11.63 -13.54 -10.28
CA SER A 317 -10.27 -14.08 -10.42
C SER A 317 -9.93 -15.05 -9.28
N LEU A 318 -10.23 -14.65 -8.03
CA LEU A 318 -10.02 -15.52 -6.85
C LEU A 318 -10.96 -16.72 -6.84
N GLY A 319 -12.21 -16.56 -7.25
CA GLY A 319 -13.14 -17.68 -7.42
C GLY A 319 -12.61 -18.72 -8.41
N ALA A 320 -12.09 -18.26 -9.56
CA ALA A 320 -11.45 -19.12 -10.54
C ALA A 320 -10.19 -19.83 -9.98
N LEU A 321 -9.38 -19.13 -9.18
CA LEU A 321 -8.22 -19.75 -8.52
C LEU A 321 -8.65 -20.74 -7.42
N GLY A 322 -9.74 -20.47 -6.70
CA GLY A 322 -10.27 -21.39 -5.68
C GLY A 322 -10.87 -22.67 -6.28
N PHE A 323 -11.36 -22.60 -7.52
CA PHE A 323 -11.88 -23.75 -8.27
C PHE A 323 -10.91 -24.30 -9.30
N VAL A 324 -9.62 -23.92 -9.25
CA VAL A 324 -8.67 -24.27 -10.31
C VAL A 324 -8.51 -25.79 -10.49
N GLU A 325 -8.51 -26.57 -9.40
CA GLU A 325 -8.46 -28.05 -9.46
C GLU A 325 -9.70 -28.61 -10.19
N MET A 326 -10.89 -28.15 -9.82
CA MET A 326 -12.13 -28.58 -10.47
C MET A 326 -12.18 -28.21 -11.96
N ILE A 327 -11.67 -27.00 -12.30
CA ILE A 327 -11.57 -26.53 -13.68
C ILE A 327 -10.55 -27.36 -14.45
N GLY A 328 -9.38 -27.65 -13.83
CA GLY A 328 -8.34 -28.49 -14.41
C GLY A 328 -8.85 -29.89 -14.73
N ASP A 329 -9.46 -30.56 -13.76
CA ASP A 329 -10.07 -31.90 -13.94
C ASP A 329 -11.14 -31.91 -15.05
N ALA A 330 -11.95 -30.87 -15.13
CA ALA A 330 -12.99 -30.76 -16.17
C ALA A 330 -12.36 -30.61 -17.57
N LEU A 331 -11.28 -29.85 -17.68
CA LEU A 331 -10.57 -29.66 -18.95
C LEU A 331 -9.79 -30.91 -19.38
N GLU A 332 -9.17 -31.62 -18.46
CA GLU A 332 -8.49 -32.89 -18.75
C GLU A 332 -9.43 -33.97 -19.28
N ARG A 333 -10.66 -34.02 -18.77
CA ARG A 333 -11.69 -34.99 -19.24
C ARG A 333 -12.20 -34.71 -20.66
N THR A 334 -12.04 -33.50 -21.16
CA THR A 334 -12.60 -33.08 -22.46
C THR A 334 -11.63 -33.26 -23.63
N GLU A 335 -10.53 -34.00 -23.51
CA GLU A 335 -9.48 -34.29 -24.55
C GLU A 335 -9.29 -33.22 -25.66
N THR A 336 -10.24 -32.30 -25.80
CA THR A 336 -10.40 -31.33 -26.90
C THR A 336 -9.69 -30.02 -26.65
N PHE A 337 -9.26 -29.74 -25.41
CA PHE A 337 -8.68 -28.45 -25.08
C PHE A 337 -7.35 -28.59 -24.37
N ASN A 338 -6.31 -29.00 -25.11
CA ASN A 338 -4.93 -28.80 -24.72
C ASN A 338 -4.29 -27.78 -25.68
N PRO A 339 -4.53 -26.46 -25.50
CA PRO A 339 -4.04 -25.42 -26.41
C PRO A 339 -2.51 -25.32 -26.45
N PHE A 340 -1.82 -25.96 -25.52
CA PHE A 340 -0.34 -25.92 -25.38
C PHE A 340 0.34 -27.28 -25.60
N GLY A 341 -0.40 -28.33 -26.02
CA GLY A 341 0.15 -29.66 -26.27
C GLY A 341 0.51 -30.45 -25.03
N ALA A 342 1.13 -31.59 -25.19
CA ALA A 342 1.57 -32.48 -24.11
C ALA A 342 2.75 -31.93 -23.29
N ASP A 343 3.43 -30.89 -23.80
CA ASP A 343 4.44 -30.10 -23.08
C ASP A 343 3.86 -28.72 -22.74
N PRO A 344 3.26 -28.55 -21.55
CA PRO A 344 2.83 -27.24 -21.10
C PRO A 344 4.06 -26.33 -20.95
N PHE A 345 3.86 -25.03 -21.16
CA PHE A 345 4.82 -23.93 -21.26
C PHE A 345 5.98 -23.89 -20.23
N PHE A 346 6.15 -24.87 -19.36
CA PHE A 346 7.27 -25.15 -18.46
C PHE A 346 7.31 -26.63 -18.03
N GLY A 347 6.77 -27.59 -18.79
CA GLY A 347 6.67 -28.99 -18.34
C GLY A 347 5.80 -29.17 -17.10
N ARG A 348 4.84 -28.27 -16.86
CA ARG A 348 4.06 -28.19 -15.61
C ARG A 348 2.57 -28.39 -15.86
N SER A 349 1.86 -28.80 -14.80
CA SER A 349 0.44 -29.15 -14.85
C SER A 349 -0.44 -28.04 -15.43
N ILE A 350 -1.60 -28.41 -15.96
CA ILE A 350 -2.65 -27.50 -16.43
C ILE A 350 -3.04 -26.47 -15.35
N LEU A 351 -2.93 -26.82 -14.06
CA LEU A 351 -3.22 -25.96 -12.91
C LEU A 351 -2.32 -24.73 -12.88
N VAL A 352 -1.02 -24.88 -13.17
CA VAL A 352 -0.05 -23.79 -13.25
C VAL A 352 -0.43 -22.82 -14.38
N THR A 353 -0.80 -23.36 -15.54
CA THR A 353 -1.20 -22.57 -16.69
C THR A 353 -2.47 -21.76 -16.40
N LEU A 354 -3.51 -22.40 -15.84
CA LEU A 354 -4.76 -21.73 -15.46
C LEU A 354 -4.51 -20.66 -14.42
N THR A 355 -3.72 -20.96 -13.39
CA THR A 355 -3.36 -19.97 -12.35
C THR A 355 -2.66 -18.76 -12.96
N THR A 356 -1.72 -18.98 -13.88
CA THR A 356 -0.98 -17.90 -14.57
C THR A 356 -1.93 -17.02 -15.40
N ILE A 357 -2.90 -17.64 -16.09
CA ILE A 357 -3.93 -16.91 -16.87
C ILE A 357 -4.81 -16.04 -15.94
N PHE A 358 -5.29 -16.59 -14.82
CA PHE A 358 -6.16 -15.86 -13.89
C PHE A 358 -5.42 -14.80 -13.06
N ALA A 359 -4.09 -14.92 -12.92
CA ALA A 359 -3.27 -13.96 -12.20
C ALA A 359 -3.24 -12.56 -12.84
N GLY A 360 -3.24 -12.47 -14.17
CA GLY A 360 -3.26 -11.18 -14.89
C GLY A 360 -4.50 -10.33 -14.58
N PRO A 361 -5.73 -10.82 -14.80
CA PRO A 361 -6.96 -10.15 -14.41
C PRO A 361 -7.02 -9.75 -12.93
N MET A 362 -6.45 -10.55 -12.02
CA MET A 362 -6.37 -10.23 -10.60
C MET A 362 -5.59 -8.94 -10.35
N GLY A 363 -4.42 -8.76 -10.98
CA GLY A 363 -3.63 -7.54 -10.87
C GLY A 363 -4.34 -6.32 -11.44
N PHE A 364 -4.99 -6.48 -12.59
CA PHE A 364 -5.81 -5.42 -13.21
C PHE A 364 -6.94 -4.98 -12.28
N ALA A 365 -7.69 -5.92 -11.72
CA ALA A 365 -8.80 -5.66 -10.81
C ALA A 365 -8.33 -5.02 -9.50
N TYR A 366 -7.14 -5.40 -8.99
CA TYR A 366 -6.53 -4.75 -7.84
C TYR A 366 -6.25 -3.26 -8.09
N ALA A 367 -5.72 -2.90 -9.26
CA ALA A 367 -5.51 -1.50 -9.62
C ALA A 367 -6.84 -0.72 -9.71
N MET A 368 -7.91 -1.34 -10.23
CA MET A 368 -9.26 -0.77 -10.29
C MET A 368 -9.88 -0.57 -8.89
N LEU A 369 -9.50 -1.36 -7.90
CA LEU A 369 -9.91 -1.19 -6.50
C LEU A 369 -9.12 -0.08 -5.82
N ASN A 370 -7.78 -0.19 -5.83
CA ASN A 370 -6.91 0.62 -4.97
C ASN A 370 -6.76 2.07 -5.45
N THR A 371 -6.57 2.28 -6.77
CA THR A 371 -6.26 3.62 -7.30
C THR A 371 -7.41 4.61 -7.15
N PRO A 372 -8.67 4.29 -7.52
CA PRO A 372 -9.79 5.23 -7.35
C PRO A 372 -10.14 5.48 -5.88
N ALA A 373 -9.94 4.47 -5.00
CA ALA A 373 -10.14 4.64 -3.57
C ALA A 373 -9.13 5.66 -2.99
N GLN A 374 -7.85 5.54 -3.35
CA GLN A 374 -6.81 6.51 -2.98
C GLN A 374 -7.14 7.91 -3.51
N THR A 375 -7.54 8.01 -4.79
CA THR A 375 -7.92 9.28 -5.42
C THR A 375 -9.07 9.95 -4.67
N THR A 376 -10.14 9.21 -4.38
CA THR A 376 -11.31 9.73 -3.63
C THR A 376 -10.90 10.26 -2.27
N LEU A 377 -10.07 9.54 -1.53
CA LEU A 377 -9.62 9.98 -0.21
C LEU A 377 -8.81 11.28 -0.30
N HIS A 378 -7.88 11.36 -1.28
CA HIS A 378 -7.02 12.54 -1.45
C HIS A 378 -7.79 13.77 -1.95
N GLU A 379 -8.76 13.61 -2.86
CA GLU A 379 -9.57 14.70 -3.38
C GLU A 379 -10.49 15.30 -2.32
N ARG A 380 -11.06 14.46 -1.45
CA ARG A 380 -11.99 14.88 -0.41
C ARG A 380 -11.33 15.39 0.87
N THR A 381 -10.02 15.13 1.03
CA THR A 381 -9.28 15.56 2.22
C THR A 381 -8.72 16.97 2.03
N PRO A 382 -9.05 17.95 2.91
CA PRO A 382 -8.44 19.27 2.92
C PRO A 382 -6.92 19.20 2.96
N VAL A 383 -6.24 20.14 2.27
CA VAL A 383 -4.78 20.13 2.11
C VAL A 383 -4.06 20.11 3.47
N GLU A 384 -4.60 20.86 4.44
CA GLU A 384 -4.07 21.00 5.79
C GLU A 384 -4.15 19.69 6.61
N MET A 385 -5.10 18.81 6.27
CA MET A 385 -5.35 17.55 6.97
C MET A 385 -4.78 16.33 6.26
N ARG A 386 -4.28 16.45 5.02
CA ARG A 386 -3.84 15.30 4.20
C ARG A 386 -2.79 14.45 4.90
N GLY A 387 -1.79 15.05 5.53
CA GLY A 387 -0.76 14.32 6.26
C GLY A 387 -1.32 13.46 7.40
N ARG A 388 -2.27 14.03 8.16
CA ARG A 388 -2.95 13.33 9.28
C ARG A 388 -3.84 12.20 8.78
N VAL A 389 -4.56 12.41 7.69
CA VAL A 389 -5.44 11.40 7.08
C VAL A 389 -4.61 10.25 6.49
N ILE A 390 -3.48 10.53 5.82
CA ILE A 390 -2.56 9.51 5.30
C ILE A 390 -1.97 8.68 6.45
N ALA A 391 -1.54 9.32 7.55
CA ALA A 391 -1.06 8.62 8.73
C ALA A 391 -2.14 7.72 9.35
N SER A 392 -3.38 8.25 9.48
CA SER A 392 -4.53 7.48 9.98
C SER A 392 -4.89 6.31 9.05
N GLN A 393 -4.80 6.52 7.74
CA GLN A 393 -4.98 5.48 6.73
C GLN A 393 -3.98 4.33 6.91
N MET A 394 -2.70 4.62 7.09
CA MET A 394 -1.67 3.60 7.27
C MET A 394 -1.92 2.77 8.54
N VAL A 395 -2.26 3.43 9.66
CA VAL A 395 -2.54 2.74 10.93
C VAL A 395 -3.81 1.90 10.82
N LEU A 396 -4.88 2.44 10.24
CA LEU A 396 -6.16 1.74 10.09
C LEU A 396 -6.03 0.56 9.11
N ALA A 397 -5.39 0.77 7.95
CA ALA A 397 -5.20 -0.27 6.95
C ALA A 397 -4.42 -1.47 7.50
N ASN A 398 -3.35 -1.22 8.27
CA ASN A 398 -2.57 -2.27 8.90
C ASN A 398 -3.30 -2.89 10.10
N GLY A 399 -3.97 -2.07 10.94
CA GLY A 399 -4.69 -2.55 12.11
C GLY A 399 -5.88 -3.45 11.76
N VAL A 400 -6.66 -3.09 10.74
CA VAL A 400 -7.80 -3.89 10.25
C VAL A 400 -7.33 -5.24 9.70
N ALA A 401 -6.14 -5.30 9.11
CA ALA A 401 -5.59 -6.54 8.55
C ALA A 401 -5.24 -7.60 9.60
N LEU A 402 -4.99 -7.22 10.87
CA LEU A 402 -4.51 -8.15 11.90
C LEU A 402 -5.47 -9.34 12.13
N ILE A 403 -6.77 -9.07 12.24
CA ILE A 403 -7.77 -10.12 12.49
C ILE A 403 -7.91 -11.07 11.30
N PRO A 404 -8.15 -10.59 10.05
CA PRO A 404 -8.21 -11.46 8.89
C PRO A 404 -6.95 -12.30 8.68
N LEU A 405 -5.75 -11.77 8.93
CA LEU A 405 -4.50 -12.51 8.76
C LEU A 405 -4.42 -13.75 9.65
N VAL A 406 -4.74 -13.59 10.94
CA VAL A 406 -4.71 -14.72 11.88
C VAL A 406 -5.82 -15.73 11.57
N VAL A 407 -7.03 -15.24 11.37
CA VAL A 407 -8.22 -16.10 11.13
C VAL A 407 -8.05 -16.87 9.82
N MET A 408 -7.66 -16.21 8.74
CA MET A 408 -7.50 -16.85 7.43
C MET A 408 -6.29 -17.79 7.37
N GLY A 409 -5.20 -17.47 8.11
CA GLY A 409 -4.07 -18.39 8.28
C GLY A 409 -4.51 -19.69 8.98
N GLY A 410 -5.27 -19.59 10.08
CA GLY A 410 -5.81 -20.75 10.79
C GLY A 410 -6.79 -21.56 9.94
N ILE A 411 -7.69 -20.90 9.20
CA ILE A 411 -8.62 -21.58 8.29
C ILE A 411 -7.84 -22.30 7.17
N ALA A 412 -6.76 -21.69 6.63
CA ALA A 412 -5.94 -22.31 5.62
C ALA A 412 -5.25 -23.59 6.10
N ASP A 413 -4.82 -23.62 7.36
CA ASP A 413 -4.21 -24.81 7.96
C ASP A 413 -5.22 -25.94 8.22
N LEU A 414 -6.48 -25.57 8.60
CA LEU A 414 -7.52 -26.55 8.96
C LEU A 414 -8.33 -27.07 7.76
N TYR A 415 -8.67 -26.18 6.82
CA TYR A 415 -9.62 -26.45 5.72
C TYR A 415 -9.00 -26.33 4.33
N GLY A 416 -7.71 -26.02 4.27
CA GLY A 416 -6.98 -25.83 3.01
C GLY A 416 -7.08 -24.42 2.41
N VAL A 417 -6.13 -24.11 1.55
CA VAL A 417 -5.98 -22.76 0.94
C VAL A 417 -7.13 -22.43 -0.01
N SER A 418 -7.63 -23.40 -0.78
CA SER A 418 -8.75 -23.20 -1.73
C SER A 418 -9.99 -22.69 -1.00
N THR A 419 -10.30 -23.20 0.19
CA THR A 419 -11.44 -22.74 1.02
C THR A 419 -11.28 -21.28 1.41
N VAL A 420 -10.08 -20.85 1.80
CA VAL A 420 -9.80 -19.45 2.15
C VAL A 420 -9.93 -18.54 0.95
N VAL A 421 -9.39 -18.94 -0.21
CA VAL A 421 -9.47 -18.17 -1.46
C VAL A 421 -10.94 -17.99 -1.88
N LEU A 422 -11.77 -19.03 -1.77
CA LEU A 422 -13.21 -18.97 -2.05
C LEU A 422 -13.96 -18.09 -1.02
N ALA A 423 -13.62 -18.17 0.25
CA ALA A 423 -14.21 -17.31 1.27
C ALA A 423 -13.90 -15.83 1.04
N ILE A 424 -12.65 -15.51 0.66
CA ILE A 424 -12.25 -14.14 0.27
C ILE A 424 -13.03 -13.71 -0.99
N SER A 425 -13.15 -14.57 -1.99
CA SER A 425 -13.94 -14.29 -3.21
C SER A 425 -15.40 -13.94 -2.87
N ALA A 426 -16.06 -14.75 -2.05
CA ALA A 426 -17.44 -14.50 -1.60
C ALA A 426 -17.57 -13.18 -0.81
N PHE A 427 -16.60 -12.90 0.09
CA PHE A 427 -16.56 -11.65 0.83
C PHE A 427 -16.42 -10.43 -0.10
N LEU A 428 -15.58 -10.51 -1.13
CA LEU A 428 -15.41 -9.41 -2.11
C LEU A 428 -16.66 -9.14 -2.93
N VAL A 429 -17.44 -10.17 -3.27
CA VAL A 429 -18.76 -9.99 -3.90
C VAL A 429 -19.67 -9.19 -2.96
N GLY A 430 -19.74 -9.58 -1.69
CA GLY A 430 -20.52 -8.86 -0.68
C GLY A 430 -20.07 -7.42 -0.50
N ALA A 431 -18.75 -7.17 -0.44
CA ALA A 431 -18.17 -5.84 -0.34
C ALA A 431 -18.50 -4.97 -1.58
N GLY A 432 -18.47 -5.56 -2.80
CA GLY A 432 -18.83 -4.87 -4.03
C GLY A 432 -20.31 -4.47 -4.07
N VAL A 433 -21.20 -5.38 -3.68
CA VAL A 433 -22.66 -5.10 -3.59
C VAL A 433 -22.92 -4.03 -2.52
N PHE A 434 -22.30 -4.14 -1.36
CA PHE A 434 -22.42 -3.17 -0.27
C PHE A 434 -21.93 -1.78 -0.68
N SER A 435 -20.80 -1.69 -1.39
CA SER A 435 -20.28 -0.44 -1.92
C SER A 435 -21.26 0.26 -2.85
N LEU A 436 -21.86 -0.48 -3.81
CA LEU A 436 -22.86 0.05 -4.74
C LEU A 436 -24.18 0.44 -4.02
N TYR A 437 -24.57 -0.32 -2.99
CA TYR A 437 -25.74 -0.01 -2.18
C TYR A 437 -25.56 1.32 -1.42
N LEU A 438 -24.40 1.51 -0.77
CA LEU A 438 -24.09 2.75 -0.07
C LEU A 438 -24.03 3.95 -1.02
N GLU A 439 -23.39 3.81 -2.19
CA GLU A 439 -23.37 4.87 -3.21
C GLU A 439 -24.79 5.31 -3.59
N ARG A 440 -25.65 4.35 -3.91
CA ARG A 440 -27.05 4.66 -4.27
C ARG A 440 -27.81 5.37 -3.15
N ARG A 441 -27.65 4.90 -1.92
CA ARG A 441 -28.31 5.48 -0.75
C ARG A 441 -27.88 6.93 -0.51
N TRP A 442 -26.60 7.22 -0.70
CA TRP A 442 -26.06 8.57 -0.45
C TRP A 442 -26.35 9.54 -1.58
N LEU A 443 -26.31 9.11 -2.82
CA LEU A 443 -26.77 9.94 -3.95
C LEU A 443 -28.25 10.33 -3.83
N GLN A 444 -29.06 9.52 -3.17
CA GLN A 444 -30.47 9.84 -2.89
C GLN A 444 -30.61 10.80 -1.69
N SER A 445 -29.70 10.79 -0.73
CA SER A 445 -29.73 11.64 0.46
C SER A 445 -29.04 13.00 0.27
N GLU A 446 -28.28 13.22 -0.78
CA GLU A 446 -27.66 14.54 -1.08
C GLU A 446 -28.73 15.63 -1.35
N GLY A 447 -30.00 15.25 -1.66
CA GLY A 447 -31.13 16.18 -1.70
C GLY A 447 -31.65 16.64 -0.33
N ASP A 448 -31.39 15.89 0.74
CA ASP A 448 -31.91 16.12 2.10
C ASP A 448 -30.84 16.50 3.16
N TRP A 449 -29.55 16.59 2.76
CA TRP A 449 -28.47 16.91 3.70
C TRP A 449 -28.41 18.42 3.96
N PRO A 450 -28.58 18.89 5.21
CA PRO A 450 -28.38 20.29 5.54
C PRO A 450 -26.90 20.65 5.29
N PRO A 451 -26.62 21.83 4.71
CA PRO A 451 -25.25 22.30 4.58
C PRO A 451 -24.58 22.30 5.97
N PRO A 452 -23.30 21.90 6.08
CA PRO A 452 -22.63 21.87 7.37
C PRO A 452 -22.76 23.22 8.02
N SER A 453 -23.40 23.27 9.19
CA SER A 453 -23.58 24.49 9.94
C SER A 453 -22.20 25.11 10.19
N ALA A 454 -22.02 26.38 9.86
CA ALA A 454 -20.76 27.13 10.02
C ALA A 454 -20.28 27.24 11.49
N SER A 455 -20.93 26.55 12.41
CA SER A 455 -20.64 26.55 13.85
C SER A 455 -19.88 25.33 14.36
N ALA A 456 -19.67 24.28 13.54
CA ALA A 456 -18.81 23.15 13.92
C ALA A 456 -17.41 23.39 13.39
N GLY A 457 -16.46 23.79 14.24
CA GLY A 457 -15.06 24.06 13.93
C GLY A 457 -14.26 22.82 13.47
N THR A 458 -14.79 22.04 12.51
CA THR A 458 -14.22 20.80 12.00
C THR A 458 -13.44 20.97 10.70
N GLY A 459 -13.23 22.17 10.15
CA GLY A 459 -12.38 22.40 8.97
C GLY A 459 -12.79 21.69 7.65
N TRP A 460 -13.90 20.95 7.64
CA TRP A 460 -14.41 20.24 6.45
C TRP A 460 -15.38 21.15 5.69
N THR A 461 -14.88 21.85 4.66
CA THR A 461 -15.72 22.57 3.68
C THR A 461 -15.74 21.79 2.38
N HIS A 462 -16.94 21.56 1.82
CA HIS A 462 -17.10 20.89 0.51
C HIS A 462 -16.54 21.77 -0.63
N PRO A 463 -15.76 21.20 -1.57
CA PRO A 463 -15.14 21.94 -2.68
C PRO A 463 -16.13 22.43 -3.77
N HIS A 464 -17.42 22.15 -3.68
CA HIS A 464 -18.38 22.37 -4.78
C HIS A 464 -19.42 23.47 -4.56
N GLN A 465 -19.21 24.45 -3.67
CA GLN A 465 -20.08 25.64 -3.58
C GLN A 465 -19.34 26.94 -3.93
N THR A 466 -18.84 27.04 -5.17
CA THR A 466 -18.75 28.33 -5.86
C THR A 466 -19.78 28.32 -6.97
N VAL A 467 -20.98 28.76 -6.66
CA VAL A 467 -21.95 29.20 -7.68
C VAL A 467 -21.42 30.53 -8.21
N PRO A 468 -21.06 30.67 -9.51
CA PRO A 468 -20.78 31.98 -10.08
C PRO A 468 -22.09 32.61 -10.42
N GLY A 469 -22.36 33.80 -9.83
CA GLY A 469 -23.34 34.76 -10.34
C GLY A 469 -24.60 34.93 -9.54
N SER A 470 -24.56 35.79 -8.54
CA SER A 470 -25.64 36.74 -8.28
C SER A 470 -25.05 38.12 -8.49
N ILE A 471 -25.34 38.67 -9.65
CA ILE A 471 -25.21 40.12 -9.92
C ILE A 471 -26.32 40.76 -9.11
N ASP A 472 -25.98 41.38 -7.99
CA ASP A 472 -26.88 42.30 -7.34
C ASP A 472 -26.92 43.58 -8.15
N THR A 473 -28.07 43.81 -8.73
CA THR A 473 -28.52 45.11 -9.22
C THR A 473 -28.98 45.94 -8.03
N GLU A 474 -28.20 46.94 -7.63
CA GLU A 474 -28.64 48.27 -7.23
C GLU A 474 -27.53 49.29 -7.49
#